data_d1449b82b6f29a09f6fe73910183f409
#
_entry.id   d1449b82b6f29a09f6fe73910183f409
#
_cell.length_a   1.000
_cell.length_b   1.000
_cell.length_c   1.000
_cell.angle_alpha   90.00
_cell.angle_beta   90.00
_cell.angle_gamma   90.00
#
_symmetry.space_group_name_H-M   'P 1'
#
loop_
_entity.id
_entity.type
_entity.pdbx_description
1 polymer ?
#
loop_
_entity_poly.entity_id
_entity_poly.type
_entity_poly.pdbx_seq_one_letter_code
_entity_poly.pdbx_strand_id
1 'polypeptide(L)'
;MRSTPHQMPDLTGRRALVTGANSGIGLIEARELARHGADVVLAVRNTDAGQAAADRIRATGVPGVLSVERLDLASQQSVREFAERFDGPLDLLVNNA
;
A
#
# COMPACT_ATOMS: atom_id res chain seq x y z
N MET A 1 -12.48 -12.52 0.07
CA MET A 1 -13.63 -11.76 0.55
C MET A 1 -13.30 -10.29 0.69
N ARG A 2 -14.21 -9.43 0.39
CA ARG A 2 -13.98 -8.00 0.46
C ARG A 2 -14.85 -7.35 1.53
N SER A 3 -14.22 -6.61 2.43
CA SER A 3 -14.94 -5.81 3.42
C SER A 3 -15.24 -4.43 2.85
N THR A 4 -16.38 -3.85 3.20
CA THR A 4 -16.61 -2.45 2.93
C THR A 4 -15.83 -1.60 3.93
N PRO A 5 -15.48 -0.34 3.59
CA PRO A 5 -14.64 0.46 4.49
C PRO A 5 -15.21 0.63 5.90
N HIS A 6 -16.52 0.82 6.03
CA HIS A 6 -17.13 1.00 7.36
C HIS A 6 -17.21 -0.29 8.17
N GLN A 7 -16.94 -1.45 7.55
CA GLN A 7 -16.90 -2.74 8.23
C GLN A 7 -15.47 -3.19 8.53
N MET A 8 -14.49 -2.41 8.07
CA MET A 8 -13.10 -2.77 8.25
C MET A 8 -12.72 -2.64 9.72
N PRO A 9 -12.04 -3.64 10.28
CA PRO A 9 -11.63 -3.57 11.69
C PRO A 9 -10.49 -2.59 11.90
N ASP A 10 -10.13 -2.36 13.14
CA ASP A 10 -8.92 -1.63 13.49
C ASP A 10 -7.72 -2.46 13.04
N LEU A 11 -6.89 -1.88 12.18
CA LEU A 11 -5.75 -2.55 11.58
C LEU A 11 -4.41 -2.07 12.17
N THR A 12 -4.45 -1.40 13.30
CA THR A 12 -3.23 -0.94 13.98
C THR A 12 -2.30 -2.13 14.22
N GLY A 13 -1.03 -1.98 13.82
CA GLY A 13 -0.04 -3.04 13.94
C GLY A 13 -0.06 -4.04 12.78
N ARG A 14 -0.99 -3.92 11.85
CA ARG A 14 -1.03 -4.77 10.65
C ARG A 14 -0.27 -4.12 9.51
N ARG A 15 0.40 -4.91 8.73
CA ARG A 15 1.18 -4.44 7.59
C ARG A 15 0.53 -4.89 6.29
N ALA A 16 0.24 -3.92 5.42
CA ALA A 16 -0.42 -4.17 4.15
C ALA A 16 0.48 -3.75 2.99
N LEU A 17 0.52 -4.56 1.95
CA LEU A 17 1.19 -4.25 0.70
C LEU A 17 0.13 -4.06 -0.37
N VAL A 18 0.12 -2.87 -1.00
CA VAL A 18 -0.86 -2.56 -2.05
C VAL A 18 -0.09 -2.29 -3.33
N THR A 19 -0.31 -3.12 -4.35
CA THR A 19 0.28 -2.90 -5.67
C THR A 19 -0.62 -1.99 -6.48
N GLY A 20 -0.03 -1.19 -7.40
CA GLY A 20 -0.79 -0.27 -8.23
C GLY A 20 -1.53 0.79 -7.42
N ALA A 21 -0.93 1.26 -6.34
CA ALA A 21 -1.62 2.09 -5.35
C ALA A 21 -1.62 3.58 -5.67
N ASN A 22 -0.99 3.99 -6.77
CA ASN A 22 -0.84 5.41 -7.07
C ASN A 22 -2.06 6.03 -7.77
N SER A 23 -3.06 5.23 -8.14
CA SER A 23 -4.28 5.75 -8.78
C SER A 23 -5.41 4.72 -8.68
N GLY A 24 -6.64 5.18 -8.98
CA GLY A 24 -7.80 4.33 -9.10
C GLY A 24 -8.15 3.60 -7.81
N ILE A 25 -8.56 2.35 -7.96
CA ILE A 25 -9.01 1.52 -6.84
C ILE A 25 -7.88 1.28 -5.84
N GLY A 26 -6.66 1.09 -6.34
CA GLY A 26 -5.50 0.87 -5.47
C GLY A 26 -5.26 2.03 -4.52
N LEU A 27 -5.40 3.26 -5.01
CA LEU A 27 -5.26 4.45 -4.18
C LEU A 27 -6.33 4.50 -3.09
N ILE A 28 -7.57 4.19 -3.46
CA ILE A 28 -8.69 4.19 -2.50
C ILE A 28 -8.48 3.12 -1.44
N GLU A 29 -8.06 1.93 -1.84
CA GLU A 29 -7.83 0.83 -0.90
C GLU A 29 -6.69 1.17 0.06
N ALA A 30 -5.60 1.75 -0.44
CA ALA A 30 -4.48 2.16 0.40
C ALA A 30 -4.92 3.19 1.44
N ARG A 31 -5.71 4.17 1.01
CA ARG A 31 -6.24 5.19 1.90
C ARG A 31 -7.11 4.59 3.00
N GLU A 32 -8.00 3.67 2.64
CA GLU A 32 -8.89 3.06 3.63
C GLU A 32 -8.13 2.19 4.63
N LEU A 33 -7.14 1.45 4.17
CA LEU A 33 -6.29 0.67 5.07
C LEU A 33 -5.57 1.58 6.06
N ALA A 34 -4.99 2.68 5.57
CA ALA A 34 -4.29 3.63 6.42
C ALA A 34 -5.26 4.34 7.38
N ARG A 35 -6.47 4.60 6.92
CA ARG A 35 -7.50 5.23 7.76
C ARG A 35 -7.86 4.34 8.95
N HIS A 36 -7.75 3.04 8.78
CA HIS A 36 -8.02 2.08 9.85
C HIS A 36 -6.75 1.69 10.62
N GLY A 37 -5.65 2.37 10.40
CA GLY A 37 -4.46 2.25 11.22
C GLY A 37 -3.36 1.36 10.67
N ALA A 38 -3.56 0.75 9.50
CA ALA A 38 -2.55 -0.15 8.93
C ALA A 38 -1.27 0.57 8.56
N ASP A 39 -0.16 -0.16 8.62
CA ASP A 39 1.11 0.24 8.04
C ASP A 39 1.06 -0.18 6.56
N VAL A 40 0.92 0.78 5.66
CA VAL A 40 0.65 0.51 4.24
C VAL A 40 1.90 0.78 3.41
N VAL A 41 2.34 -0.24 2.67
CA VAL A 41 3.43 -0.12 1.71
C VAL A 41 2.80 0.00 0.32
N LEU A 42 3.04 1.15 -0.32
CA LEU A 42 2.59 1.38 -1.69
C LEU A 42 3.66 0.87 -2.64
N ALA A 43 3.40 -0.26 -3.27
CA ALA A 43 4.32 -0.85 -4.23
C ALA A 43 3.95 -0.38 -5.63
N VAL A 44 4.79 0.44 -6.24
CA VAL A 44 4.47 1.15 -7.47
C VAL A 44 5.65 1.10 -8.44
N ARG A 45 5.32 1.17 -9.72
CA ARG A 45 6.33 1.24 -10.76
C ARG A 45 7.00 2.61 -10.81
N ASN A 46 6.22 3.66 -10.62
CA ASN A 46 6.70 5.05 -10.61
C ASN A 46 6.68 5.57 -9.18
N THR A 47 7.86 5.67 -8.56
CA THR A 47 7.95 6.07 -7.16
C THR A 47 7.58 7.54 -6.93
N ASP A 48 7.78 8.41 -7.91
CA ASP A 48 7.35 9.80 -7.77
C ASP A 48 5.82 9.90 -7.68
N ALA A 49 5.12 9.15 -8.53
CA ALA A 49 3.67 9.08 -8.46
C ALA A 49 3.21 8.44 -7.15
N GLY A 50 3.93 7.44 -6.67
CA GLY A 50 3.66 6.79 -5.39
C GLY A 50 3.81 7.75 -4.23
N GLN A 51 4.88 8.55 -4.23
CA GLN A 51 5.09 9.54 -3.17
C GLN A 51 3.98 10.60 -3.19
N ALA A 52 3.57 11.06 -4.36
CA ALA A 52 2.46 12.01 -4.46
C ALA A 52 1.18 11.41 -3.89
N ALA A 53 0.91 10.13 -4.17
CA ALA A 53 -0.26 9.45 -3.63
C ALA A 53 -0.17 9.33 -2.10
N ALA A 54 0.99 8.94 -1.58
CA ALA A 54 1.21 8.84 -0.14
C ALA A 54 0.99 10.19 0.54
N ASP A 55 1.49 11.25 -0.05
CA ASP A 55 1.35 12.60 0.51
C ASP A 55 -0.13 13.02 0.55
N ARG A 56 -0.89 12.68 -0.49
CA ARG A 56 -2.32 12.98 -0.50
C ARG A 56 -3.06 12.23 0.61
N ILE A 57 -2.71 10.97 0.82
CA ILE A 57 -3.34 10.20 1.89
C ILE A 57 -2.96 10.77 3.25
N ARG A 58 -1.69 11.09 3.46
CA ARG A 58 -1.23 11.68 4.73
C ARG A 58 -1.94 12.99 5.03
N ALA A 59 -2.22 13.78 3.99
CA ALA A 59 -2.91 15.07 4.15
C ALA A 59 -4.32 14.92 4.70
N THR A 60 -4.92 13.73 4.60
CA THR A 60 -6.25 13.47 5.17
C THR A 60 -6.21 13.16 6.66
N GLY A 61 -5.01 13.07 7.25
CA GLY A 61 -4.87 12.85 8.71
C GLY A 61 -5.07 11.41 9.14
N VAL A 62 -4.71 10.44 8.30
CA VAL A 62 -4.88 9.03 8.65
C VAL A 62 -3.92 8.62 9.77
N PRO A 63 -4.34 7.72 10.67
CA PRO A 63 -3.45 7.22 11.73
C PRO A 63 -2.40 6.23 11.26
N GLY A 64 -2.61 5.59 10.11
CA GLY A 64 -1.67 4.60 9.58
C GLY A 64 -0.41 5.24 9.03
N VAL A 65 0.61 4.40 8.81
CA VAL A 65 1.89 4.81 8.26
C VAL A 65 1.95 4.42 6.81
N LEU A 66 2.48 5.31 5.96
CA LEU A 66 2.61 5.05 4.52
C LEU A 66 4.06 5.07 4.12
N SER A 67 4.46 4.09 3.33
CA SER A 67 5.78 4.04 2.71
C SER A 67 5.62 3.66 1.24
N VAL A 68 6.63 3.98 0.43
CA VAL A 68 6.60 3.74 -1.00
C VAL A 68 7.79 2.88 -1.39
N GLU A 69 7.53 1.82 -2.15
CA GLU A 69 8.57 0.93 -2.67
C GLU A 69 8.39 0.77 -4.17
N ARG A 70 9.50 0.63 -4.87
CA ARG A 70 9.44 0.40 -6.31
C ARG A 70 9.16 -1.07 -6.58
N LEU A 71 8.14 -1.34 -7.37
CA LEU A 71 7.82 -2.68 -7.82
C LEU A 71 7.18 -2.62 -9.20
N ASP A 72 7.85 -3.23 -10.18
CA ASP A 72 7.31 -3.41 -11.52
C ASP A 72 7.02 -4.91 -11.70
N LEU A 73 5.76 -5.28 -11.66
CA LEU A 73 5.35 -6.69 -11.75
C LEU A 73 5.63 -7.30 -13.12
N ALA A 74 5.87 -6.48 -14.14
CA ALA A 74 6.25 -6.97 -15.47
C ALA A 74 7.73 -7.32 -15.55
N SER A 75 8.53 -6.99 -14.55
CA SER A 75 9.97 -7.21 -14.54
C SER A 75 10.34 -8.20 -13.44
N GLN A 76 10.87 -9.38 -13.84
CA GLN A 76 11.31 -10.37 -12.86
C GLN A 76 12.43 -9.83 -11.98
N GLN A 77 13.31 -9.00 -12.55
CA GLN A 77 14.37 -8.39 -11.78
C GLN A 77 13.82 -7.46 -10.71
N SER A 78 12.83 -6.64 -11.06
CA SER A 78 12.20 -5.74 -10.11
C SER A 78 11.53 -6.51 -8.97
N VAL A 79 10.85 -7.61 -9.28
CA VAL A 79 10.21 -8.45 -8.27
C VAL A 79 11.25 -9.03 -7.32
N ARG A 80 12.37 -9.53 -7.85
CA ARG A 80 13.44 -10.06 -7.02
C ARG A 80 14.04 -9.00 -6.12
N GLU A 81 14.32 -7.82 -6.67
CA GLU A 81 14.89 -6.71 -5.90
C GLU A 81 13.95 -6.28 -4.78
N PHE A 82 12.67 -6.21 -5.08
CA PHE A 82 11.67 -5.88 -4.07
C PHE A 82 11.65 -6.93 -2.96
N ALA A 83 11.64 -8.22 -3.33
CA ALA A 83 11.60 -9.31 -2.36
C ALA A 83 12.81 -9.29 -1.43
N GLU A 84 13.97 -8.91 -1.96
CA GLU A 84 15.20 -8.80 -1.17
C GLU A 84 15.16 -7.64 -0.18
N ARG A 85 14.51 -6.54 -0.57
CA ARG A 85 14.40 -5.36 0.29
C ARG A 85 13.26 -5.48 1.31
N PHE A 86 12.19 -6.17 0.91
CA PHE A 86 10.99 -6.26 1.73
C PHE A 86 11.24 -7.22 2.89
N ASP A 87 11.24 -6.69 4.09
CA ASP A 87 11.58 -7.45 5.29
C ASP A 87 10.43 -7.39 6.27
N GLY A 88 10.27 -8.47 7.03
CA GLY A 88 9.27 -8.55 8.07
C GLY A 88 7.94 -9.14 7.61
N PRO A 89 7.02 -9.31 8.53
CA PRO A 89 5.74 -9.95 8.23
C PRO A 89 4.83 -9.10 7.37
N LEU A 90 3.99 -9.77 6.60
CA LEU A 90 2.96 -9.13 5.78
C LEU A 90 1.62 -9.74 6.17
N ASP A 91 0.68 -8.90 6.57
CA ASP A 91 -0.64 -9.35 7.00
C ASP A 91 -1.67 -9.32 5.88
N LEU A 92 -1.55 -8.36 4.98
CA LEU A 92 -2.51 -8.15 3.90
C LEU A 92 -1.80 -7.88 2.59
N LEU A 93 -2.28 -8.51 1.53
CA LEU A 93 -1.79 -8.23 0.18
C LEU A 93 -2.98 -7.83 -0.69
N VAL A 94 -2.92 -6.64 -1.26
CA VAL A 94 -3.94 -6.14 -2.19
C VAL A 94 -3.27 -5.96 -3.54
N ASN A 95 -3.63 -6.80 -4.48
CA ASN A 95 -3.01 -6.82 -5.81
C ASN A 95 -3.95 -6.18 -6.84
N ASN A 96 -3.56 -5.00 -7.35
CA ASN A 96 -4.32 -4.25 -8.35
C ASN A 96 -3.58 -4.15 -9.68
N ALA A 97 -2.62 -4.98 -9.91
CA ALA A 97 -1.83 -4.94 -11.14
C ALA A 97 -2.64 -5.34 -12.37
#